data_d486e0fff450ee22215eaeffe98b8977
#
_entry.id   d486e0fff450ee22215eaeffe98b8977
#
_cell.length_a   1.000
_cell.length_b   1.000
_cell.length_c   1.000
_cell.angle_alpha   90.00
_cell.angle_beta   90.00
_cell.angle_gamma   90.00
#
_symmetry.space_group_name_H-M   'P 1'
#
loop_
_entity.id
_entity.type
_entity.pdbx_description
1 polymer ?
#
loop_
_entity_poly.entity_id
_entity_poly.type
_entity_poly.pdbx_seq_one_letter_code
_entity_poly.pdbx_strand_id
1 'polypeptide(L)'
;MTEIGEIKRRPRKAYLQARQSLLALLATPEYNQGDQIPAERELAALLHISRMTLRKIIDELVAQGVLERRGNQGTWLTAAAIERPLTQAIEQGISKIIEHNGAVPSSRLIYFQDAAASERIARLLQIETGAPLLMIKRLRLADGVPFCLETSYLPRRRVPDLSAPMLEANGSLYRLLAERYHIQGVADEGTIRVGVMSEEEQALLNAPPDSPALVYRGVISDRLNQPVEYLVSVNHPQRVTFRISHNAVGQTDVNANVR
;
A
#
# COMPACT_ATOMS: atom_id res chain seq x y z
N MET A 1 -4.84 4.69 63.26
CA MET A 1 -5.90 4.49 62.29
C MET A 1 -5.67 5.50 61.19
N THR A 2 -5.08 5.06 60.12
CA THR A 2 -4.68 5.92 58.99
C THR A 2 -5.63 5.59 57.83
N GLU A 3 -6.49 6.54 57.48
CA GLU A 3 -7.38 6.43 56.33
C GLU A 3 -6.56 6.38 55.04
N ILE A 4 -6.66 5.27 54.33
CA ILE A 4 -6.11 5.12 52.97
C ILE A 4 -7.15 5.73 52.05
N GLY A 5 -6.81 6.91 51.46
CA GLY A 5 -7.66 7.64 50.56
C GLY A 5 -8.03 6.85 49.31
N GLU A 6 -9.32 6.83 49.02
CA GLU A 6 -9.90 6.31 47.76
C GLU A 6 -9.26 6.93 46.54
N ILE A 7 -8.48 6.15 45.77
CA ILE A 7 -7.94 6.53 44.46
C ILE A 7 -9.12 6.61 43.51
N LYS A 8 -9.52 7.83 43.15
CA LYS A 8 -10.58 8.14 42.16
C LYS A 8 -10.27 7.50 40.77
N ARG A 9 -10.87 6.34 40.50
CA ARG A 9 -10.82 5.61 39.21
C ARG A 9 -11.80 6.16 38.14
N ARG A 10 -12.25 7.41 38.22
CA ARG A 10 -13.22 8.00 37.28
C ARG A 10 -12.70 8.47 35.90
N PRO A 11 -11.45 8.86 35.67
CA PRO A 11 -11.05 9.40 34.36
C PRO A 11 -10.98 8.35 33.22
N ARG A 12 -10.74 7.07 33.53
CA ARG A 12 -10.58 6.03 32.54
C ARG A 12 -11.89 5.67 31.82
N LYS A 13 -13.03 5.64 32.51
CA LYS A 13 -14.35 5.32 31.95
C LYS A 13 -14.85 6.43 31.01
N ALA A 14 -14.73 7.68 31.40
CA ALA A 14 -15.10 8.84 30.58
C ALA A 14 -14.24 8.94 29.33
N TYR A 15 -12.95 8.66 29.43
CA TYR A 15 -12.03 8.62 28.29
C TYR A 15 -12.43 7.53 27.28
N LEU A 16 -12.70 6.31 27.72
CA LEU A 16 -13.12 5.19 26.87
C LEU A 16 -14.47 5.48 26.19
N GLN A 17 -15.41 6.08 26.92
CA GLN A 17 -16.68 6.53 26.37
C GLN A 17 -16.49 7.56 25.26
N ALA A 18 -15.69 8.58 25.50
CA ALA A 18 -15.39 9.62 24.51
C ALA A 18 -14.73 9.03 23.24
N ARG A 19 -13.79 8.09 23.43
CA ARG A 19 -13.16 7.38 22.32
C ARG A 19 -14.18 6.55 21.50
N GLN A 20 -15.08 5.83 22.17
CA GLN A 20 -16.16 5.09 21.52
C GLN A 20 -17.11 6.01 20.76
N SER A 21 -17.50 7.15 21.35
CA SER A 21 -18.36 8.14 20.71
C SER A 21 -17.71 8.74 19.46
N LEU A 22 -16.40 9.03 19.49
CA LEU A 22 -15.68 9.50 18.31
C LEU A 22 -15.67 8.43 17.22
N LEU A 23 -15.36 7.18 17.55
CA LEU A 23 -15.35 6.09 16.57
C LEU A 23 -16.74 5.85 15.96
N ALA A 24 -17.80 5.93 16.79
CA ALA A 24 -19.18 5.80 16.30
C ALA A 24 -19.57 6.94 15.36
N LEU A 25 -19.15 8.17 15.67
CA LEU A 25 -19.37 9.34 14.78
C LEU A 25 -18.67 9.13 13.43
N LEU A 26 -17.40 8.72 13.47
CA LEU A 26 -16.59 8.49 12.24
C LEU A 26 -17.03 7.27 11.44
N ALA A 27 -17.85 6.39 12.00
CA ALA A 27 -18.46 5.26 11.30
C ALA A 27 -19.82 5.57 10.67
N THR A 28 -20.31 6.81 10.79
CA THR A 28 -21.57 7.21 10.14
C THR A 28 -21.35 7.40 8.63
N PRO A 29 -22.43 7.31 7.80
CA PRO A 29 -22.32 7.53 6.34
C PRO A 29 -21.85 8.93 5.93
N GLU A 30 -21.77 9.86 6.86
CA GLU A 30 -21.29 11.23 6.62
C GLU A 30 -19.76 11.29 6.44
N TYR A 31 -19.04 10.25 6.87
CA TYR A 31 -17.58 10.16 6.78
C TYR A 31 -17.17 8.93 5.98
N ASN A 32 -16.48 9.16 4.87
CA ASN A 32 -15.87 8.08 4.11
C ASN A 32 -14.40 7.93 4.46
N GLN A 33 -13.85 6.77 4.17
CA GLN A 33 -12.41 6.57 4.30
C GLN A 33 -11.67 7.52 3.36
N GLY A 34 -10.66 8.20 3.88
CA GLY A 34 -9.94 9.24 3.15
C GLY A 34 -10.51 10.66 3.31
N ASP A 35 -11.61 10.83 4.03
CA ASP A 35 -12.19 12.16 4.31
C ASP A 35 -11.45 12.87 5.45
N GLN A 36 -11.44 14.19 5.37
CA GLN A 36 -10.96 15.03 6.47
C GLN A 36 -12.01 15.05 7.59
N ILE A 37 -11.57 14.78 8.83
CA ILE A 37 -12.45 14.93 9.98
C ILE A 37 -12.54 16.40 10.42
N PRO A 38 -13.61 16.81 11.10
CA PRO A 38 -13.74 18.16 11.61
C PRO A 38 -12.59 18.57 12.53
N ALA A 39 -12.36 19.87 12.65
CA ALA A 39 -11.27 20.39 13.48
C ALA A 39 -11.40 19.93 14.96
N GLU A 40 -10.26 19.72 15.64
CA GLU A 40 -10.23 19.29 17.05
C GLU A 40 -11.15 20.14 17.95
N ARG A 41 -11.29 21.43 17.65
CA ARG A 41 -12.17 22.33 18.39
C ARG A 41 -13.65 21.96 18.25
N GLU A 42 -14.06 21.63 17.04
CA GLU A 42 -15.45 21.29 16.72
C GLU A 42 -15.81 19.92 17.27
N LEU A 43 -14.94 18.93 17.08
CA LEU A 43 -15.13 17.59 17.63
C LEU A 43 -15.15 17.59 19.16
N ALA A 44 -14.31 18.38 19.81
CA ALA A 44 -14.30 18.50 21.28
C ALA A 44 -15.63 19.09 21.80
N ALA A 45 -16.16 20.10 21.10
CA ALA A 45 -17.46 20.67 21.42
C ALA A 45 -18.61 19.67 21.18
N LEU A 46 -18.61 18.98 20.04
CA LEU A 46 -19.62 17.98 19.67
C LEU A 46 -19.66 16.81 20.67
N LEU A 47 -18.51 16.35 21.10
CA LEU A 47 -18.38 15.22 22.03
C LEU A 47 -18.42 15.64 23.51
N HIS A 48 -18.58 16.92 23.80
CA HIS A 48 -18.61 17.49 25.16
C HIS A 48 -17.39 17.10 26.02
N ILE A 49 -16.19 17.10 25.42
CA ILE A 49 -14.92 16.78 26.10
C ILE A 49 -13.90 17.90 25.96
N SER A 50 -12.85 17.86 26.80
CA SER A 50 -11.77 18.83 26.68
C SER A 50 -10.95 18.59 25.40
N ARG A 51 -10.38 19.65 24.82
CA ARG A 51 -9.48 19.55 23.68
C ARG A 51 -8.28 18.65 23.95
N MET A 52 -7.74 18.68 25.18
CA MET A 52 -6.62 17.83 25.57
C MET A 52 -7.01 16.35 25.58
N THR A 53 -8.23 16.04 26.03
CA THR A 53 -8.75 14.66 26.00
C THR A 53 -8.94 14.20 24.55
N LEU A 54 -9.54 15.04 23.70
CA LEU A 54 -9.73 14.71 22.29
C LEU A 54 -8.40 14.51 21.56
N ARG A 55 -7.43 15.42 21.77
CA ARG A 55 -6.11 15.31 21.16
C ARG A 55 -5.42 13.99 21.51
N LYS A 56 -5.49 13.57 22.77
CA LYS A 56 -4.95 12.27 23.19
C LYS A 56 -5.65 11.10 22.51
N ILE A 57 -6.99 11.17 22.33
CA ILE A 57 -7.74 10.14 21.59
C ILE A 57 -7.31 10.13 20.11
N ILE A 58 -7.19 11.30 19.47
CA ILE A 58 -6.73 11.39 18.09
C ILE A 58 -5.31 10.84 17.94
N ASP A 59 -4.39 11.18 18.86
CA ASP A 59 -3.02 10.66 18.84
C ASP A 59 -2.98 9.12 18.94
N GLU A 60 -3.84 8.53 19.80
CA GLU A 60 -3.97 7.08 19.87
C GLU A 60 -4.56 6.47 18.58
N LEU A 61 -5.57 7.10 17.97
CA LEU A 61 -6.18 6.63 16.73
C LEU A 61 -5.21 6.79 15.53
N VAL A 62 -4.36 7.81 15.54
CA VAL A 62 -3.27 7.96 14.56
C VAL A 62 -2.23 6.87 14.75
N ALA A 63 -1.81 6.59 15.98
CA ALA A 63 -0.88 5.50 16.27
C ALA A 63 -1.45 4.11 15.91
N GLN A 64 -2.79 3.96 15.94
CA GLN A 64 -3.51 2.74 15.52
C GLN A 64 -3.82 2.70 14.01
N GLY A 65 -3.47 3.75 13.25
CA GLY A 65 -3.74 3.82 11.82
C GLY A 65 -5.20 4.04 11.43
N VAL A 66 -6.07 4.39 12.38
CA VAL A 66 -7.48 4.74 12.12
C VAL A 66 -7.60 6.15 11.56
N LEU A 67 -6.73 7.05 12.03
CA LEU A 67 -6.61 8.42 11.56
C LEU A 67 -5.19 8.70 11.08
N GLU A 68 -5.03 9.69 10.22
CA GLU A 68 -3.71 10.20 9.81
C GLU A 68 -3.67 11.72 9.89
N ARG A 69 -2.51 12.28 10.28
CA ARG A 69 -2.26 13.73 10.22
C ARG A 69 -1.53 14.07 8.93
N ARG A 70 -2.08 15.00 8.14
CA ARG A 70 -1.48 15.49 6.90
C ARG A 70 -0.93 16.90 7.09
N GLY A 71 0.13 17.02 7.90
CA GLY A 71 0.81 18.30 8.15
C GLY A 71 -0.18 19.40 8.59
N ASN A 72 -0.19 20.54 7.87
CA ASN A 72 -1.10 21.65 8.13
C ASN A 72 -2.52 21.45 7.54
N GLN A 73 -2.79 20.33 6.89
CA GLN A 73 -4.08 20.05 6.25
C GLN A 73 -5.10 19.40 7.21
N GLY A 74 -4.71 19.16 8.47
CA GLY A 74 -5.59 18.59 9.49
C GLY A 74 -5.47 17.08 9.66
N THR A 75 -6.52 16.47 10.22
CA THR A 75 -6.61 15.03 10.50
C THR A 75 -7.63 14.40 9.56
N TRP A 76 -7.33 13.20 9.08
CA TRP A 76 -8.08 12.50 8.05
C TRP A 76 -8.40 11.09 8.51
N LEU A 77 -9.54 10.54 8.13
CA LEU A 77 -9.79 9.11 8.22
C LEU A 77 -8.80 8.39 7.31
N THR A 78 -8.16 7.36 7.83
CA THR A 78 -7.23 6.57 7.03
C THR A 78 -8.01 5.92 5.88
N ALA A 79 -7.50 6.03 4.66
CA ALA A 79 -8.07 5.35 3.52
C ALA A 79 -8.10 3.83 3.75
N ALA A 80 -9.07 3.13 3.14
CA ALA A 80 -9.12 1.68 3.20
C ALA A 80 -7.76 1.08 2.80
N ALA A 81 -7.33 0.08 3.54
CA ALA A 81 -6.15 -0.66 3.15
C ALA A 81 -6.40 -1.33 1.79
N ILE A 82 -5.52 -1.10 0.84
CA ILE A 82 -5.55 -1.79 -0.45
C ILE A 82 -5.19 -3.26 -0.21
N GLU A 83 -6.15 -4.16 -0.41
CA GLU A 83 -5.90 -5.59 -0.37
C GLU A 83 -5.15 -6.02 -1.64
N ARG A 84 -3.91 -6.48 -1.44
CA ARG A 84 -3.06 -7.01 -2.51
C ARG A 84 -3.04 -8.55 -2.41
N PRO A 85 -3.57 -9.26 -3.41
CA PRO A 85 -3.44 -10.71 -3.43
C PRO A 85 -1.97 -11.11 -3.62
N LEU A 86 -1.51 -12.11 -2.85
CA LEU A 86 -0.16 -12.67 -2.98
C LEU A 86 -0.03 -13.66 -4.13
N THR A 87 -1.13 -14.24 -4.58
CA THR A 87 -1.16 -15.37 -5.52
C THR A 87 -1.91 -15.08 -6.81
N GLN A 88 -2.34 -13.84 -7.05
CA GLN A 88 -3.14 -13.55 -8.23
C GLN A 88 -2.60 -12.39 -9.08
N ALA A 89 -2.48 -12.72 -10.36
CA ALA A 89 -2.64 -11.85 -11.52
C ALA A 89 -1.68 -10.66 -11.61
N ILE A 90 -0.43 -10.96 -11.76
CA ILE A 90 0.55 -10.06 -12.34
C ILE A 90 0.05 -9.51 -13.68
N GLU A 91 -0.75 -10.28 -14.41
CA GLU A 91 -1.39 -9.86 -15.67
C GLU A 91 -2.16 -8.55 -15.58
N GLN A 92 -2.62 -8.17 -14.38
CA GLN A 92 -3.50 -7.01 -14.22
C GLN A 92 -2.79 -5.76 -13.72
N GLY A 93 -1.63 -5.88 -13.09
CA GLY A 93 -0.92 -4.76 -12.49
C GLY A 93 -1.68 -4.09 -11.32
N ILE A 94 -0.97 -3.22 -10.60
CA ILE A 94 -1.51 -2.59 -9.39
C ILE A 94 -2.75 -1.71 -9.64
N SER A 95 -2.90 -1.12 -10.83
CA SER A 95 -4.06 -0.29 -11.15
C SER A 95 -5.37 -1.06 -11.06
N LYS A 96 -5.41 -2.28 -11.61
CA LYS A 96 -6.60 -3.15 -11.49
C LYS A 96 -6.84 -3.65 -10.07
N ILE A 97 -5.76 -3.88 -9.30
CA ILE A 97 -5.91 -4.21 -7.88
C ILE A 97 -6.61 -3.06 -7.14
N ILE A 98 -6.24 -1.81 -7.40
CA ILE A 98 -6.89 -0.64 -6.81
C ILE A 98 -8.36 -0.56 -7.24
N GLU A 99 -8.66 -0.75 -8.52
CA GLU A 99 -10.03 -0.76 -9.05
C GLU A 99 -10.90 -1.86 -8.40
N HIS A 100 -10.35 -3.07 -8.20
CA HIS A 100 -11.03 -4.16 -7.49
C HIS A 100 -11.28 -3.86 -6.00
N ASN A 101 -10.47 -2.97 -5.41
CA ASN A 101 -10.71 -2.45 -4.06
C ASN A 101 -11.72 -1.28 -4.04
N GLY A 102 -12.33 -0.94 -5.19
CA GLY A 102 -13.31 0.12 -5.30
C GLY A 102 -12.73 1.54 -5.33
N ALA A 103 -11.41 1.69 -5.44
CA ALA A 103 -10.71 2.97 -5.43
C ALA A 103 -10.26 3.39 -6.84
N VAL A 104 -10.05 4.68 -7.05
CA VAL A 104 -9.55 5.24 -8.30
C VAL A 104 -8.02 5.21 -8.32
N PRO A 105 -7.40 4.46 -9.26
CA PRO A 105 -5.96 4.39 -9.36
C PRO A 105 -5.35 5.65 -9.97
N SER A 106 -4.25 6.11 -9.40
CA SER A 106 -3.38 7.10 -10.03
C SER A 106 -1.92 6.84 -9.71
N SER A 107 -1.02 7.51 -10.45
CA SER A 107 0.41 7.36 -10.28
C SER A 107 1.12 8.69 -10.49
N ARG A 108 2.17 8.90 -9.70
CA ARG A 108 3.14 9.96 -9.94
C ARG A 108 4.48 9.34 -10.30
N LEU A 109 5.02 9.67 -11.46
CA LEU A 109 6.35 9.28 -11.88
C LEU A 109 7.38 10.04 -11.02
N ILE A 110 8.29 9.31 -10.36
CA ILE A 110 9.37 9.89 -9.55
C ILE A 110 10.63 9.99 -10.37
N TYR A 111 11.01 8.88 -11.03
CA TYR A 111 12.04 8.90 -12.06
C TYR A 111 11.83 7.84 -13.13
N PHE A 112 12.41 8.10 -14.29
CA PHE A 112 12.43 7.25 -15.47
C PHE A 112 13.80 7.43 -16.10
N GLN A 113 14.66 6.42 -15.99
CA GLN A 113 16.04 6.55 -16.43
C GLN A 113 16.64 5.25 -16.90
N ASP A 114 17.58 5.36 -17.84
CA ASP A 114 18.42 4.23 -18.23
C ASP A 114 19.50 4.01 -17.16
N ALA A 115 19.84 2.76 -16.91
CA ALA A 115 20.84 2.32 -15.96
C ALA A 115 21.58 1.10 -16.47
N ALA A 116 22.71 0.75 -15.84
CA ALA A 116 23.42 -0.50 -16.10
C ALA A 116 23.06 -1.55 -15.03
N ALA A 117 22.88 -2.80 -15.44
CA ALA A 117 22.56 -3.89 -14.54
C ALA A 117 23.73 -4.17 -13.58
N SER A 118 23.49 -4.01 -12.27
CA SER A 118 24.41 -4.53 -11.26
C SER A 118 24.44 -6.06 -11.31
N GLU A 119 25.50 -6.69 -10.79
CA GLU A 119 25.63 -8.15 -10.75
C GLU A 119 24.38 -8.83 -10.16
N ARG A 120 23.82 -8.27 -9.10
CA ARG A 120 22.59 -8.78 -8.46
C ARG A 120 21.38 -8.71 -9.39
N ILE A 121 21.15 -7.56 -10.02
CA ILE A 121 19.99 -7.38 -10.91
C ILE A 121 20.17 -8.20 -12.18
N ALA A 122 21.38 -8.26 -12.72
CA ALA A 122 21.73 -9.07 -13.87
C ALA A 122 21.40 -10.56 -13.66
N ARG A 123 21.74 -11.09 -12.49
CA ARG A 123 21.43 -12.48 -12.10
C ARG A 123 19.92 -12.71 -12.01
N LEU A 124 19.17 -11.79 -11.39
CA LEU A 124 17.71 -11.89 -11.24
C LEU A 124 16.99 -11.83 -12.57
N LEU A 125 17.44 -10.97 -13.47
CA LEU A 125 16.84 -10.79 -14.79
C LEU A 125 17.44 -11.69 -15.89
N GLN A 126 18.39 -12.56 -15.55
CA GLN A 126 19.10 -13.46 -16.47
C GLN A 126 19.70 -12.72 -17.68
N ILE A 127 20.38 -11.62 -17.39
CA ILE A 127 21.10 -10.79 -18.37
C ILE A 127 22.55 -10.62 -17.95
N GLU A 128 23.40 -10.07 -18.80
CA GLU A 128 24.79 -9.78 -18.49
C GLU A 128 24.93 -8.64 -17.48
N THR A 129 25.94 -8.69 -16.63
CA THR A 129 26.31 -7.57 -15.78
C THR A 129 26.70 -6.38 -16.64
N GLY A 130 26.18 -5.20 -16.31
CA GLY A 130 26.35 -3.99 -17.13
C GLY A 130 25.38 -3.85 -18.29
N ALA A 131 24.54 -4.85 -18.58
CA ALA A 131 23.52 -4.74 -19.64
C ALA A 131 22.58 -3.55 -19.40
N PRO A 132 22.09 -2.90 -20.49
CA PRO A 132 21.19 -1.77 -20.34
C PRO A 132 19.87 -2.15 -19.69
N LEU A 133 19.48 -1.37 -18.69
CA LEU A 133 18.21 -1.44 -17.97
C LEU A 133 17.44 -0.14 -18.13
N LEU A 134 16.12 -0.25 -18.10
CA LEU A 134 15.24 0.86 -17.80
C LEU A 134 14.79 0.76 -16.34
N MET A 135 14.99 1.83 -15.57
CA MET A 135 14.58 1.94 -14.17
C MET A 135 13.47 2.97 -14.04
N ILE A 136 12.32 2.55 -13.47
CA ILE A 136 11.13 3.37 -13.31
C ILE A 136 10.70 3.34 -11.85
N LYS A 137 10.64 4.50 -11.19
CA LYS A 137 10.08 4.63 -9.83
C LYS A 137 8.79 5.41 -9.87
N ARG A 138 7.72 4.85 -9.31
CA ARG A 138 6.39 5.45 -9.28
C ARG A 138 5.81 5.43 -7.88
N LEU A 139 5.24 6.55 -7.47
CA LEU A 139 4.34 6.62 -6.33
C LEU A 139 2.95 6.19 -6.79
N ARG A 140 2.36 5.21 -6.12
CA ARG A 140 1.03 4.69 -6.43
C ARG A 140 0.01 5.24 -5.44
N LEU A 141 -1.10 5.74 -5.97
CA LEU A 141 -2.16 6.35 -5.18
C LEU A 141 -3.50 5.64 -5.44
N ALA A 142 -4.30 5.55 -4.40
CA ALA A 142 -5.69 5.13 -4.44
C ALA A 142 -6.53 6.30 -3.90
N ASP A 143 -7.49 6.79 -4.67
CA ASP A 143 -8.28 8.00 -4.36
C ASP A 143 -7.40 9.21 -3.99
N GLY A 144 -6.26 9.38 -4.67
CA GLY A 144 -5.29 10.44 -4.40
C GLY A 144 -4.40 10.20 -3.16
N VAL A 145 -4.60 9.12 -2.40
CA VAL A 145 -3.81 8.78 -1.21
C VAL A 145 -2.65 7.86 -1.58
N PRO A 146 -1.39 8.23 -1.30
CA PRO A 146 -0.25 7.39 -1.59
C PRO A 146 -0.23 6.15 -0.68
N PHE A 147 -0.02 4.96 -1.25
CA PHE A 147 -0.01 3.72 -0.51
C PHE A 147 1.22 2.82 -0.78
N CYS A 148 1.87 2.95 -1.95
CA CYS A 148 3.13 2.28 -2.18
C CYS A 148 4.04 3.02 -3.18
N LEU A 149 5.35 2.74 -3.07
CA LEU A 149 6.38 3.10 -4.04
C LEU A 149 6.82 1.85 -4.78
N GLU A 150 6.73 1.86 -6.10
CA GLU A 150 7.20 0.78 -6.97
C GLU A 150 8.44 1.21 -7.74
N THR A 151 9.47 0.38 -7.70
CA THR A 151 10.65 0.51 -8.54
C THR A 151 10.74 -0.71 -9.44
N SER A 152 10.57 -0.50 -10.73
CA SER A 152 10.63 -1.50 -11.79
C SER A 152 11.97 -1.45 -12.49
N TYR A 153 12.64 -2.58 -12.64
CA TYR A 153 13.85 -2.75 -13.43
C TYR A 153 13.52 -3.66 -14.61
N LEU A 154 13.57 -3.11 -15.84
CA LEU A 154 13.24 -3.85 -17.07
C LEU A 154 14.50 -3.95 -17.96
N PRO A 155 14.82 -5.12 -18.54
CA PRO A 155 15.86 -5.20 -19.56
C PRO A 155 15.52 -4.27 -20.74
N ARG A 156 16.38 -3.30 -21.04
CA ARG A 156 16.12 -2.28 -22.07
C ARG A 156 15.81 -2.89 -23.44
N ARG A 157 16.42 -4.02 -23.75
CA ARG A 157 16.17 -4.79 -24.99
C ARG A 157 14.71 -5.24 -25.15
N ARG A 158 13.98 -5.42 -24.04
CA ARG A 158 12.57 -5.84 -24.05
C ARG A 158 11.62 -4.67 -24.30
N VAL A 159 12.06 -3.45 -24.00
CA VAL A 159 11.28 -2.20 -24.09
C VAL A 159 12.12 -1.09 -24.74
N PRO A 160 12.63 -1.27 -25.98
CA PRO A 160 13.69 -0.45 -26.56
C PRO A 160 13.34 1.04 -26.68
N ASP A 161 12.10 1.37 -26.93
CA ASP A 161 11.61 2.73 -27.16
C ASP A 161 10.64 3.23 -26.10
N LEU A 162 10.46 2.49 -25.00
CA LEU A 162 9.61 2.91 -23.88
C LEU A 162 10.12 4.25 -23.32
N SER A 163 9.21 5.21 -23.20
CA SER A 163 9.51 6.56 -22.72
C SER A 163 8.55 6.99 -21.61
N ALA A 164 8.97 7.99 -20.82
CA ALA A 164 8.14 8.52 -19.73
C ALA A 164 6.80 9.08 -20.25
N PRO A 165 6.73 9.88 -21.33
CA PRO A 165 5.45 10.35 -21.88
C PRO A 165 4.50 9.22 -22.28
N MET A 166 5.01 8.12 -22.84
CA MET A 166 4.19 6.96 -23.19
C MET A 166 3.57 6.32 -21.94
N LEU A 167 4.37 6.16 -20.87
CA LEU A 167 3.90 5.59 -19.63
C LEU A 167 2.86 6.49 -18.93
N GLU A 168 3.09 7.79 -18.92
CA GLU A 168 2.17 8.77 -18.33
C GLU A 168 0.84 8.82 -19.09
N ALA A 169 0.88 8.83 -20.40
CA ALA A 169 -0.31 8.83 -21.27
C ALA A 169 -1.14 7.53 -21.11
N ASN A 170 -0.48 6.38 -20.96
CA ASN A 170 -1.16 5.08 -20.76
C ASN A 170 -1.64 4.86 -19.32
N GLY A 171 -0.92 5.38 -18.32
CA GLY A 171 -1.21 5.25 -16.89
C GLY A 171 -0.89 3.86 -16.29
N SER A 172 -0.71 2.81 -17.10
CA SER A 172 -0.42 1.45 -16.64
C SER A 172 0.79 0.85 -17.39
N LEU A 173 1.85 0.51 -16.65
CA LEU A 173 3.02 -0.14 -17.22
C LEU A 173 2.67 -1.49 -17.86
N TYR A 174 1.92 -2.34 -17.16
CA TYR A 174 1.58 -3.68 -17.64
C TYR A 174 0.68 -3.66 -18.87
N ARG A 175 -0.27 -2.73 -18.92
CA ARG A 175 -1.07 -2.51 -20.13
C ARG A 175 -0.20 -2.09 -21.30
N LEU A 176 0.73 -1.16 -21.09
CA LEU A 176 1.67 -0.72 -22.12
C LEU A 176 2.60 -1.84 -22.58
N LEU A 177 3.10 -2.68 -21.64
CA LEU A 177 3.90 -3.85 -21.97
C LEU A 177 3.12 -4.85 -22.82
N ALA A 178 1.86 -5.10 -22.51
CA ALA A 178 1.01 -6.02 -23.26
C ALA A 178 0.66 -5.48 -24.66
N GLU A 179 0.21 -4.22 -24.74
CA GLU A 179 -0.28 -3.63 -26.00
C GLU A 179 0.84 -3.35 -27.00
N ARG A 180 1.99 -2.83 -26.53
CA ARG A 180 3.07 -2.37 -27.40
C ARG A 180 4.16 -3.41 -27.61
N TYR A 181 4.52 -4.15 -26.58
CA TYR A 181 5.65 -5.09 -26.61
C TYR A 181 5.22 -6.56 -26.60
N HIS A 182 3.89 -6.83 -26.54
CA HIS A 182 3.32 -8.18 -26.47
C HIS A 182 3.87 -8.99 -25.29
N ILE A 183 4.23 -8.29 -24.20
CA ILE A 183 4.76 -8.87 -22.97
C ILE A 183 3.62 -8.98 -21.97
N GLN A 184 3.33 -10.22 -21.54
CA GLN A 184 2.40 -10.51 -20.45
C GLN A 184 3.18 -11.21 -19.34
N GLY A 185 3.22 -10.60 -18.15
CA GLY A 185 3.76 -11.24 -16.96
C GLY A 185 2.76 -12.27 -16.44
N VAL A 186 3.18 -13.52 -16.31
CA VAL A 186 2.30 -14.63 -15.90
C VAL A 186 2.78 -15.38 -14.68
N ALA A 187 4.06 -15.21 -14.31
CA ALA A 187 4.65 -15.82 -13.14
C ALA A 187 5.38 -14.77 -12.29
N ASP A 188 5.23 -14.89 -10.98
CA ASP A 188 5.87 -14.03 -10.00
C ASP A 188 6.51 -14.90 -8.92
N GLU A 189 7.81 -14.76 -8.76
CA GLU A 189 8.53 -15.35 -7.64
C GLU A 189 9.06 -14.20 -6.77
N GLY A 190 8.49 -14.06 -5.58
CA GLY A 190 8.81 -12.92 -4.74
C GLY A 190 8.80 -13.22 -3.24
N THR A 191 9.27 -12.24 -2.49
CA THR A 191 9.31 -12.24 -1.04
C THR A 191 8.73 -10.96 -0.48
N ILE A 192 8.07 -11.05 0.68
CA ILE A 192 7.68 -9.89 1.48
C ILE A 192 8.50 -9.88 2.76
N ARG A 193 9.07 -8.75 3.08
CA ARG A 193 9.84 -8.54 4.32
C ARG A 193 9.41 -7.24 4.98
N VAL A 194 9.52 -7.20 6.30
CA VAL A 194 9.46 -5.95 7.04
C VAL A 194 10.80 -5.24 6.90
N GLY A 195 10.75 -3.94 6.60
CA GLY A 195 11.89 -3.03 6.54
C GLY A 195 11.55 -1.73 7.27
N VAL A 196 12.49 -0.78 7.28
CA VAL A 196 12.27 0.60 7.73
C VAL A 196 12.33 1.49 6.49
N MET A 197 11.39 2.43 6.38
CA MET A 197 11.36 3.40 5.29
C MET A 197 12.52 4.39 5.40
N SER A 198 13.16 4.71 4.28
CA SER A 198 14.07 5.85 4.18
C SER A 198 13.31 7.17 4.35
N GLU A 199 14.01 8.26 4.64
CA GLU A 199 13.39 9.60 4.75
C GLU A 199 12.63 9.99 3.47
N GLU A 200 13.18 9.67 2.28
CA GLU A 200 12.51 9.90 1.00
C GLU A 200 11.21 9.11 0.90
N GLU A 201 11.22 7.82 1.28
CA GLU A 201 10.03 6.96 1.24
C GLU A 201 8.97 7.43 2.23
N GLN A 202 9.37 7.83 3.45
CA GLN A 202 8.48 8.42 4.45
C GLN A 202 7.81 9.69 3.91
N ALA A 203 8.59 10.61 3.31
CA ALA A 203 8.06 11.84 2.75
C ALA A 203 7.08 11.58 1.58
N LEU A 204 7.42 10.65 0.68
CA LEU A 204 6.59 10.31 -0.48
C LEU A 204 5.30 9.58 -0.08
N LEU A 205 5.37 8.70 0.92
CA LEU A 205 4.23 7.91 1.40
C LEU A 205 3.42 8.62 2.50
N ASN A 206 3.81 9.83 2.90
CA ASN A 206 3.23 10.54 4.05
C ASN A 206 3.21 9.67 5.31
N ALA A 207 4.31 8.96 5.56
CA ALA A 207 4.50 8.10 6.73
C ALA A 207 5.27 8.85 7.83
N PRO A 208 5.00 8.56 9.11
CA PRO A 208 5.78 9.10 10.22
C PRO A 208 7.27 8.72 10.15
N PRO A 209 8.16 9.45 10.85
CA PRO A 209 9.55 9.03 11.01
C PRO A 209 9.68 7.60 11.53
N ASP A 210 10.72 6.89 11.10
CA ASP A 210 11.02 5.51 11.49
C ASP A 210 9.89 4.49 11.20
N SER A 211 8.97 4.82 10.30
CA SER A 211 7.87 3.93 9.94
C SER A 211 8.39 2.61 9.36
N PRO A 212 7.85 1.47 9.80
CA PRO A 212 8.09 0.20 9.15
C PRO A 212 7.51 0.21 7.74
N ALA A 213 8.00 -0.67 6.88
CA ALA A 213 7.47 -0.92 5.55
C ALA A 213 7.26 -2.40 5.31
N LEU A 214 6.23 -2.75 4.55
CA LEU A 214 6.11 -4.08 3.94
C LEU A 214 6.78 -4.01 2.56
N VAL A 215 7.97 -4.58 2.44
CA VAL A 215 8.77 -4.53 1.21
C VAL A 215 8.63 -5.83 0.44
N TYR A 216 7.91 -5.75 -0.68
CA TYR A 216 7.85 -6.82 -1.65
C TYR A 216 9.04 -6.72 -2.63
N ARG A 217 9.64 -7.86 -2.97
CA ARG A 217 10.66 -7.99 -4.03
C ARG A 217 10.37 -9.25 -4.80
N GLY A 218 10.20 -9.11 -6.11
CA GLY A 218 9.91 -10.25 -6.98
C GLY A 218 10.44 -10.08 -8.39
N VAL A 219 10.59 -11.21 -9.07
CA VAL A 219 10.90 -11.29 -10.50
C VAL A 219 9.63 -11.73 -11.21
N ILE A 220 9.19 -10.92 -12.14
CA ILE A 220 8.05 -11.22 -13.01
C ILE A 220 8.57 -11.82 -14.31
N SER A 221 8.02 -12.97 -14.70
CA SER A 221 8.37 -13.67 -15.92
C SER A 221 7.19 -13.77 -16.89
N ASP A 222 7.47 -13.83 -18.18
CA ASP A 222 6.48 -14.04 -19.23
C ASP A 222 6.11 -15.53 -19.41
N ARG A 223 5.22 -15.81 -20.38
CA ARG A 223 4.76 -17.18 -20.70
C ARG A 223 5.88 -18.13 -21.15
N LEU A 224 7.02 -17.60 -21.56
CA LEU A 224 8.21 -18.37 -21.93
C LEU A 224 9.19 -18.52 -20.74
N ASN A 225 8.74 -18.16 -19.54
CA ASN A 225 9.56 -18.15 -18.32
C ASN A 225 10.80 -17.24 -18.43
N GLN A 226 10.70 -16.18 -19.25
CA GLN A 226 11.78 -15.20 -19.39
C GLN A 226 11.50 -14.04 -18.43
N PRO A 227 12.48 -13.63 -17.60
CA PRO A 227 12.34 -12.47 -16.75
C PRO A 227 12.04 -11.20 -17.56
N VAL A 228 10.98 -10.50 -17.13
CA VAL A 228 10.53 -9.24 -17.74
C VAL A 228 10.87 -8.06 -16.84
N GLU A 229 10.68 -8.25 -15.55
CA GLU A 229 10.80 -7.18 -14.56
C GLU A 229 11.33 -7.73 -13.24
N TYR A 230 12.25 -7.01 -12.63
CA TYR A 230 12.50 -7.10 -11.21
C TYR A 230 11.80 -5.93 -10.52
N LEU A 231 10.84 -6.25 -9.66
CA LEU A 231 10.00 -5.28 -8.95
C LEU A 231 10.40 -5.17 -7.49
N VAL A 232 10.57 -3.95 -7.01
CA VAL A 232 10.64 -3.61 -5.59
C VAL A 232 9.47 -2.72 -5.25
N SER A 233 8.62 -3.14 -4.31
CA SER A 233 7.46 -2.36 -3.86
C SER A 233 7.54 -2.13 -2.35
N VAL A 234 7.67 -0.86 -1.97
CA VAL A 234 7.66 -0.40 -0.58
C VAL A 234 6.25 0.04 -0.23
N ASN A 235 5.60 -0.70 0.64
CA ASN A 235 4.18 -0.53 0.94
C ASN A 235 3.98 0.10 2.31
N HIS A 236 3.05 1.06 2.38
CA HIS A 236 2.66 1.69 3.62
C HIS A 236 1.96 0.66 4.54
N PRO A 237 2.42 0.45 5.79
CA PRO A 237 2.00 -0.68 6.61
C PRO A 237 0.53 -0.62 7.04
N GLN A 238 -0.06 0.57 7.04
CA GLN A 238 -1.46 0.79 7.43
C GLN A 238 -2.41 0.91 6.23
N ARG A 239 -1.86 1.07 4.99
CA ARG A 239 -2.65 1.28 3.77
C ARG A 239 -2.59 0.11 2.80
N VAL A 240 -1.82 -0.92 3.12
CA VAL A 240 -1.71 -2.14 2.31
C VAL A 240 -1.85 -3.36 3.20
N THR A 241 -2.72 -4.28 2.78
CA THR A 241 -2.83 -5.61 3.35
C THR A 241 -2.55 -6.64 2.27
N PHE A 242 -1.63 -7.57 2.53
CA PHE A 242 -1.40 -8.70 1.63
C PHE A 242 -2.33 -9.84 2.00
N ARG A 243 -3.13 -10.29 1.02
CA ARG A 243 -4.08 -11.37 1.19
C ARG A 243 -3.58 -12.67 0.58
N ILE A 244 -3.62 -13.75 1.35
CA ILE A 244 -3.39 -15.11 0.89
C ILE A 244 -4.74 -15.81 0.82
N SER A 245 -5.10 -16.31 -0.36
CA SER A 245 -6.26 -17.20 -0.51
C SER A 245 -5.77 -18.58 -0.90
N HIS A 246 -6.09 -19.59 -0.11
CA HIS A 246 -5.93 -20.99 -0.49
C HIS A 246 -7.26 -21.46 -1.11
N ASN A 247 -7.26 -21.71 -2.41
CA ASN A 247 -8.31 -22.53 -2.98
C ASN A 247 -8.03 -23.95 -2.49
N ALA A 248 -8.92 -24.54 -1.67
CA ALA A 248 -8.89 -25.97 -1.42
C ALA A 248 -8.99 -26.66 -2.79
N VAL A 249 -7.90 -27.26 -3.23
CA VAL A 249 -7.89 -28.15 -4.39
C VAL A 249 -8.93 -29.23 -4.09
N GLY A 250 -9.92 -29.37 -5.00
CA GLY A 250 -11.12 -30.19 -4.82
C GLY A 250 -10.80 -31.55 -4.23
N GLN A 251 -11.58 -31.91 -3.23
CA GLN A 251 -11.83 -33.29 -2.93
C GLN A 251 -12.35 -33.94 -4.22
N THR A 252 -11.49 -34.65 -4.93
CA THR A 252 -11.92 -35.64 -5.91
C THR A 252 -12.74 -36.65 -5.13
N ASP A 253 -14.05 -36.70 -5.40
CA ASP A 253 -14.94 -37.75 -5.01
C ASP A 253 -14.39 -39.09 -5.48
N VAL A 254 -13.68 -39.79 -4.59
CA VAL A 254 -13.36 -41.19 -4.71
C VAL A 254 -14.51 -41.96 -4.02
N ASN A 255 -15.69 -41.91 -4.63
CA ASN A 255 -16.77 -42.85 -4.30
C ASN A 255 -17.82 -42.90 -5.42
N ALA A 256 -17.48 -43.62 -6.50
CA ALA A 256 -18.49 -44.22 -7.38
C ALA A 256 -17.84 -45.32 -8.20
N ASN A 257 -17.69 -46.49 -7.61
CA ASN A 257 -18.01 -47.77 -8.27
C ASN A 257 -17.65 -48.94 -7.37
N VAL A 258 -18.62 -49.30 -6.52
CA VAL A 258 -18.80 -50.67 -6.07
C VAL A 258 -20.27 -51.02 -6.35
N ARG A 259 -20.51 -51.60 -7.49
CA ARG A 259 -21.53 -52.63 -7.74
C ARG A 259 -21.23 -53.36 -9.05
#